data_d5618a3781890029eb304402c748969c
#
_entry.id   d5618a3781890029eb304402c748969c
#
_cell.length_a   1.000
_cell.length_b   1.000
_cell.length_c   1.000
_cell.angle_alpha   90.00
_cell.angle_beta   90.00
_cell.angle_gamma   90.00
#
_symmetry.space_group_name_H-M   'P 1'
#
loop_
_entity.id
_entity.type
_entity.pdbx_description
1 polymer ?
#
loop_
_entity_poly.entity_id
_entity_poly.type
_entity_poly.pdbx_seq_one_letter_code
_entity_poly.pdbx_strand_id
1 'polypeptide(L)'
;QNMNRAHSQEWFPEVLYNQHQTGPFPARIWIPPDAEPTNPNVHPLIVRWKNVMGTVMGKAFDQNGQPGAISRIRYDTWYPGYATQVVDGHNVVSILTETQLYRYATPQHFTVNDFPEGHRDLSKGVFYPSPWPGGWWRLGDAVAYNSTACKAVLEVAARYRAELLFDKFRIGRDVLERFSEEPPYGYIVPRDQPDRSSAALLLQRMQVAGVEVYAADGDFEHNGILYPAGTFVLPTSQPFGLF
;
A
#
# COMPACT_ATOMS: atom_id res chain seq x y z
N GLN A 1 -5.02 -8.91 -12.18
CA GLN A 1 -4.85 -10.38 -12.00
C GLN A 1 -3.38 -10.79 -12.06
N ASN A 2 -2.66 -10.47 -13.15
CA ASN A 2 -1.26 -10.90 -13.32
C ASN A 2 -0.34 -10.34 -12.23
N MET A 3 -0.50 -9.08 -11.86
CA MET A 3 0.27 -8.49 -10.75
C MET A 3 -0.02 -9.19 -9.41
N ASN A 4 -1.31 -9.38 -9.06
CA ASN A 4 -1.67 -10.05 -7.81
C ASN A 4 -1.09 -11.47 -7.76
N ARG A 5 -1.20 -12.22 -8.85
CA ARG A 5 -0.60 -13.55 -8.93
C ARG A 5 0.91 -13.52 -8.72
N ALA A 6 1.60 -12.55 -9.33
CA ALA A 6 3.04 -12.43 -9.20
C ALA A 6 3.47 -12.21 -7.75
N HIS A 7 2.86 -11.27 -7.02
CA HIS A 7 3.31 -11.03 -5.64
C HIS A 7 2.65 -11.91 -4.57
N SER A 8 1.46 -12.48 -4.82
CA SER A 8 0.75 -13.26 -3.80
C SER A 8 0.91 -14.79 -3.95
N GLN A 9 1.45 -15.25 -5.07
CA GLN A 9 1.61 -16.68 -5.35
C GLN A 9 2.99 -17.10 -5.86
N GLU A 10 3.75 -16.18 -6.47
CA GLU A 10 5.01 -16.54 -7.14
C GLU A 10 6.25 -15.94 -6.46
N TRP A 11 6.21 -14.66 -6.10
CA TRP A 11 7.40 -13.92 -5.64
C TRP A 11 7.42 -13.60 -4.15
N PHE A 12 6.25 -13.34 -3.55
CA PHE A 12 6.11 -12.97 -2.13
C PHE A 12 7.08 -11.86 -1.69
N PRO A 13 7.12 -10.70 -2.34
CA PRO A 13 8.09 -9.65 -2.03
C PRO A 13 7.90 -9.13 -0.61
N GLU A 14 8.99 -8.63 -0.01
CA GLU A 14 8.93 -7.94 1.29
C GLU A 14 8.48 -6.50 1.15
N VAL A 15 8.84 -5.87 0.04
CA VAL A 15 8.55 -4.47 -0.24
C VAL A 15 8.06 -4.31 -1.67
N LEU A 16 6.99 -3.54 -1.84
CA LEU A 16 6.51 -3.09 -3.15
C LEU A 16 6.57 -1.56 -3.20
N TYR A 17 7.32 -1.01 -4.13
CA TYR A 17 7.39 0.42 -4.34
C TYR A 17 6.68 0.83 -5.62
N ASN A 18 5.58 1.56 -5.47
CA ASN A 18 4.79 2.13 -6.56
C ASN A 18 5.20 3.59 -6.79
N GLN A 19 5.78 3.86 -7.96
CA GLN A 19 6.09 5.21 -8.41
C GLN A 19 4.94 5.73 -9.26
N HIS A 20 4.24 6.71 -8.77
CA HIS A 20 3.09 7.31 -9.43
C HIS A 20 3.31 8.80 -9.72
N GLN A 21 2.46 9.38 -10.53
CA GLN A 21 2.45 10.81 -10.85
C GLN A 21 1.08 11.40 -10.55
N THR A 22 1.09 12.57 -9.92
CA THR A 22 -0.11 13.38 -9.71
C THR A 22 0.26 14.86 -9.77
N GLY A 23 -0.66 15.75 -9.43
CA GLY A 23 -0.39 17.17 -9.26
C GLY A 23 -0.05 17.53 -7.81
N PRO A 24 1.09 17.08 -7.23
CA PRO A 24 1.39 17.27 -5.81
C PRO A 24 1.82 18.70 -5.48
N PHE A 25 1.13 19.64 -6.00
CA PHE A 25 1.43 21.04 -5.76
C PHE A 25 1.08 21.47 -4.32
N PRO A 26 1.96 22.17 -3.58
CA PRO A 26 3.20 22.85 -3.99
C PRO A 26 4.46 21.96 -3.97
N ALA A 27 4.34 20.72 -3.55
CA ALA A 27 5.45 19.79 -3.45
C ALA A 27 5.98 19.33 -4.82
N ARG A 28 7.14 18.68 -4.80
CA ARG A 28 7.71 17.99 -5.95
C ARG A 28 7.44 16.51 -5.91
N ILE A 29 7.32 15.95 -4.70
CA ILE A 29 7.00 14.56 -4.47
C ILE A 29 6.28 14.38 -3.13
N TRP A 30 5.26 13.55 -3.10
CA TRP A 30 4.67 13.05 -1.86
C TRP A 30 5.35 11.74 -1.47
N ILE A 31 5.65 11.62 -0.19
CA ILE A 31 6.30 10.44 0.40
C ILE A 31 5.57 10.03 1.68
N PRO A 32 5.69 8.77 2.12
CA PRO A 32 5.18 8.39 3.44
C PRO A 32 5.81 9.23 4.58
N PRO A 33 5.14 9.39 5.72
CA PRO A 33 3.83 8.84 6.09
C PRO A 33 2.69 9.32 5.21
N ASP A 34 1.77 8.39 4.91
CA ASP A 34 0.56 8.68 4.15
C ASP A 34 -0.42 9.54 4.98
N ALA A 35 -1.43 10.12 4.34
CA ALA A 35 -2.50 10.85 5.05
C ALA A 35 -3.46 9.88 5.73
N GLU A 36 -4.24 10.39 6.69
CA GLU A 36 -5.36 9.67 7.27
C GLU A 36 -6.58 9.68 6.32
N PRO A 37 -7.45 8.64 6.39
CA PRO A 37 -7.43 7.53 7.34
C PRO A 37 -6.51 6.37 6.93
N THR A 38 -6.03 5.63 7.93
CA THR A 38 -5.32 4.37 7.74
C THR A 38 -6.30 3.20 7.82
N ASN A 39 -6.14 2.18 6.99
CA ASN A 39 -6.96 0.98 7.06
C ASN A 39 -6.68 0.22 8.39
N PRO A 40 -7.70 0.01 9.24
CA PRO A 40 -7.52 -0.63 10.55
C PRO A 40 -7.13 -2.11 10.46
N ASN A 41 -7.30 -2.74 9.30
CA ASN A 41 -6.91 -4.13 9.08
C ASN A 41 -5.45 -4.32 8.67
N VAL A 42 -4.73 -3.23 8.36
CA VAL A 42 -3.30 -3.31 8.05
C VAL A 42 -2.52 -3.52 9.35
N HIS A 43 -1.61 -4.50 9.33
CA HIS A 43 -0.79 -4.79 10.50
C HIS A 43 0.12 -3.59 10.85
N PRO A 44 0.26 -3.21 12.15
CA PRO A 44 1.00 -2.02 12.56
C PRO A 44 2.45 -1.98 12.07
N LEU A 45 3.13 -3.13 11.97
CA LEU A 45 4.51 -3.20 11.47
C LEU A 45 4.62 -2.72 10.02
N ILE A 46 3.62 -2.98 9.17
CA ILE A 46 3.61 -2.48 7.78
C ILE A 46 3.60 -0.96 7.77
N VAL A 47 2.72 -0.35 8.57
CA VAL A 47 2.66 1.12 8.70
C VAL A 47 3.98 1.69 9.22
N ARG A 48 4.62 1.03 10.20
CA ARG A 48 5.91 1.46 10.72
C ARG A 48 7.03 1.41 9.68
N TRP A 49 7.09 0.35 8.89
CA TRP A 49 8.06 0.26 7.81
C TRP A 49 7.83 1.29 6.71
N LYS A 50 6.59 1.59 6.34
CA LYS A 50 6.28 2.71 5.44
C LYS A 50 6.86 4.03 5.97
N ASN A 51 6.65 4.31 7.25
CA ASN A 51 7.15 5.53 7.89
C ASN A 51 8.69 5.60 7.92
N VAL A 52 9.35 4.49 8.20
CA VAL A 52 10.83 4.40 8.14
C VAL A 52 11.32 4.72 6.74
N MET A 53 10.75 4.09 5.72
CA MET A 53 11.15 4.30 4.33
C MET A 53 10.90 5.74 3.87
N GLY A 54 9.74 6.32 4.20
CA GLY A 54 9.44 7.72 3.90
C GLY A 54 10.41 8.70 4.58
N THR A 55 10.78 8.43 5.82
CA THR A 55 11.77 9.26 6.54
C THR A 55 13.15 9.18 5.90
N VAL A 56 13.59 7.99 5.48
CA VAL A 56 14.89 7.83 4.80
C VAL A 56 14.85 8.48 3.41
N MET A 57 13.74 8.39 2.68
CA MET A 57 13.55 9.15 1.43
C MET A 57 13.69 10.65 1.66
N GLY A 58 12.97 11.21 2.64
CA GLY A 58 13.03 12.65 2.96
C GLY A 58 14.45 13.11 3.29
N LYS A 59 15.14 12.33 4.13
CA LYS A 59 16.56 12.59 4.44
C LYS A 59 17.43 12.57 3.17
N ALA A 60 17.24 11.61 2.29
CA ALA A 60 18.01 11.49 1.05
C ALA A 60 17.75 12.68 0.10
N PHE A 61 16.52 13.16 0.01
CA PHE A 61 16.20 14.37 -0.75
C PHE A 61 16.93 15.60 -0.19
N ASP A 62 16.88 15.82 1.12
CA ASP A 62 17.55 16.95 1.75
C ASP A 62 19.08 16.89 1.55
N GLN A 63 19.69 15.70 1.68
CA GLN A 63 21.12 15.49 1.44
C GLN A 63 21.55 15.76 0.00
N ASN A 64 20.65 15.52 -0.96
CA ASN A 64 20.89 15.77 -2.39
C ASN A 64 20.49 17.18 -2.84
N GLY A 65 20.06 18.06 -1.93
CA GLY A 65 19.58 19.39 -2.29
C GLY A 65 18.32 19.38 -3.15
N GLN A 66 17.43 18.40 -2.95
CA GLN A 66 16.17 18.20 -3.65
C GLN A 66 14.98 18.61 -2.75
N PRO A 67 14.64 19.89 -2.62
CA PRO A 67 13.55 20.36 -1.77
C PRO A 67 12.19 19.96 -2.34
N GLY A 68 11.14 20.01 -1.52
CA GLY A 68 9.77 19.79 -1.98
C GLY A 68 9.24 18.37 -1.75
N ALA A 69 9.90 17.57 -0.91
CA ALA A 69 9.34 16.32 -0.42
C ALA A 69 8.39 16.59 0.76
N ILE A 70 7.14 16.15 0.65
CA ILE A 70 6.10 16.37 1.66
C ILE A 70 5.44 15.05 2.04
N SER A 71 5.05 14.92 3.32
CA SER A 71 4.32 13.77 3.86
C SER A 71 2.96 14.18 4.39
N ARG A 72 2.09 13.18 4.61
CA ARG A 72 0.75 13.35 5.20
C ARG A 72 -0.15 14.31 4.43
N ILE A 73 -0.10 14.29 3.11
CA ILE A 73 -0.91 15.16 2.28
C ILE A 73 -1.75 14.34 1.28
N ARG A 74 -3.05 14.55 1.29
CA ARG A 74 -4.08 14.08 0.37
C ARG A 74 -4.18 12.57 0.11
N TYR A 75 -3.08 11.85 -0.06
CA TYR A 75 -3.10 10.43 -0.35
C TYR A 75 -3.21 9.63 0.96
N ASP A 76 -4.27 8.86 1.08
CA ASP A 76 -4.45 7.85 2.11
C ASP A 76 -4.33 6.44 1.53
N THR A 77 -4.28 5.43 2.38
CA THR A 77 -4.20 4.02 1.97
C THR A 77 -5.46 3.24 2.30
N TRP A 78 -6.57 3.93 2.50
CA TRP A 78 -7.84 3.29 2.92
C TRP A 78 -8.52 2.48 1.81
N TYR A 79 -8.48 2.94 0.56
CA TYR A 79 -9.27 2.32 -0.49
C TYR A 79 -8.71 0.94 -0.91
N PRO A 80 -9.47 -0.16 -0.72
CA PRO A 80 -9.00 -1.52 -0.97
C PRO A 80 -8.70 -1.82 -2.45
N GLY A 81 -9.14 -0.97 -3.37
CA GLY A 81 -8.83 -1.08 -4.80
C GLY A 81 -7.45 -0.56 -5.20
N TYR A 82 -6.72 0.11 -4.30
CA TYR A 82 -5.34 0.51 -4.59
C TYR A 82 -4.41 -0.71 -4.61
N ALA A 83 -3.51 -0.74 -5.59
CA ALA A 83 -2.50 -1.80 -5.68
C ALA A 83 -1.65 -1.94 -4.41
N THR A 84 -1.35 -0.80 -3.77
CA THR A 84 -0.63 -0.74 -2.49
C THR A 84 -1.44 -1.34 -1.35
N GLN A 85 -2.74 -1.05 -1.27
CA GLN A 85 -3.60 -1.59 -0.21
C GLN A 85 -3.78 -3.11 -0.33
N VAL A 86 -3.92 -3.61 -1.55
CA VAL A 86 -4.02 -5.06 -1.82
C VAL A 86 -2.81 -5.80 -1.26
N VAL A 87 -1.60 -5.30 -1.50
CA VAL A 87 -0.37 -5.98 -1.05
C VAL A 87 -0.10 -5.78 0.44
N ASP A 88 -0.57 -4.69 1.06
CA ASP A 88 -0.54 -4.55 2.53
C ASP A 88 -1.31 -5.69 3.21
N GLY A 89 -2.48 -6.08 2.66
CA GLY A 89 -3.25 -7.24 3.13
C GLY A 89 -2.52 -8.59 2.92
N HIS A 90 -1.47 -8.61 2.10
CA HIS A 90 -0.62 -9.77 1.85
C HIS A 90 0.74 -9.70 2.60
N ASN A 91 0.78 -8.97 3.69
CA ASN A 91 1.97 -8.83 4.56
C ASN A 91 3.18 -8.21 3.84
N VAL A 92 2.94 -7.37 2.83
CA VAL A 92 3.97 -6.66 2.06
C VAL A 92 3.99 -5.21 2.48
N VAL A 93 5.17 -4.65 2.69
CA VAL A 93 5.32 -3.21 2.93
C VAL A 93 5.16 -2.48 1.61
N SER A 94 4.00 -1.90 1.36
CA SER A 94 3.77 -1.13 0.15
C SER A 94 4.10 0.34 0.34
N ILE A 95 4.73 0.95 -0.65
CA ILE A 95 5.05 2.37 -0.65
C ILE A 95 4.50 2.97 -1.93
N LEU A 96 3.90 4.13 -1.81
CA LEU A 96 3.56 4.96 -2.95
C LEU A 96 4.26 6.31 -2.81
N THR A 97 4.79 6.80 -3.90
CA THR A 97 5.19 8.20 -4.04
C THR A 97 4.45 8.84 -5.20
N GLU A 98 4.09 10.11 -5.03
CA GLU A 98 3.40 10.90 -6.04
C GLU A 98 4.33 12.02 -6.50
N THR A 99 4.95 11.81 -7.66
CA THR A 99 5.84 12.81 -8.25
C THR A 99 5.03 13.84 -9.00
N GLN A 100 5.47 15.12 -9.01
CA GLN A 100 4.81 16.18 -9.73
C GLN A 100 4.52 15.79 -11.17
N LEU A 101 3.25 15.89 -11.53
CA LEU A 101 2.72 15.56 -12.85
C LEU A 101 3.43 16.35 -13.96
N TYR A 102 3.72 15.62 -15.02
CA TYR A 102 4.39 16.12 -16.19
C TYR A 102 3.49 16.01 -17.42
N ARG A 103 3.01 17.13 -17.89
CA ARG A 103 2.19 17.11 -19.10
C ARG A 103 3.10 17.14 -20.34
N TYR A 104 3.12 16.06 -21.10
CA TYR A 104 3.90 15.93 -22.34
C TYR A 104 5.40 16.20 -22.21
N ALA A 105 5.98 15.96 -21.03
CA ALA A 105 7.38 16.25 -20.73
C ALA A 105 7.81 17.71 -21.01
N THR A 106 6.88 18.64 -20.96
CA THR A 106 7.14 20.06 -21.23
C THR A 106 7.71 20.74 -19.99
N PRO A 107 8.89 21.37 -20.06
CA PRO A 107 9.42 22.13 -18.95
C PRO A 107 8.47 23.24 -18.52
N GLN A 108 8.31 23.41 -17.21
CA GLN A 108 7.46 24.44 -16.64
C GLN A 108 8.21 25.24 -15.58
N HIS A 109 8.09 26.54 -15.59
CA HIS A 109 8.62 27.41 -14.54
C HIS A 109 7.48 27.79 -13.58
N PHE A 110 7.77 27.67 -12.28
CA PHE A 110 6.83 28.03 -11.23
C PHE A 110 7.43 29.13 -10.33
N THR A 111 6.56 30.01 -9.89
CA THR A 111 6.85 31.01 -8.88
C THR A 111 6.03 30.73 -7.62
N VAL A 112 6.32 31.36 -6.52
CA VAL A 112 5.54 31.24 -5.29
C VAL A 112 4.08 31.67 -5.46
N ASN A 113 3.78 32.55 -6.47
CA ASN A 113 2.43 32.98 -6.75
C ASN A 113 1.55 31.86 -7.35
N ASP A 114 2.18 30.86 -7.95
CA ASP A 114 1.48 29.67 -8.47
C ASP A 114 1.12 28.68 -7.34
N PHE A 115 1.63 28.90 -6.12
CA PHE A 115 1.38 28.02 -4.97
C PHE A 115 0.04 28.31 -4.32
N PRO A 116 -0.60 27.30 -3.70
CA PRO A 116 -1.73 27.54 -2.82
C PRO A 116 -1.36 28.57 -1.75
N GLU A 117 -2.31 29.43 -1.37
CA GLU A 117 -2.07 30.57 -0.50
C GLU A 117 -1.31 30.22 0.79
N GLY A 118 -1.71 29.12 1.46
CA GLY A 118 -1.07 28.65 2.69
C GLY A 118 0.35 28.08 2.52
N HIS A 119 0.93 28.12 1.32
CA HIS A 119 2.30 27.62 1.04
C HIS A 119 3.19 28.65 0.35
N ARG A 120 2.69 29.89 0.15
CA ARG A 120 3.44 30.96 -0.55
C ARG A 120 4.56 31.54 0.29
N ASP A 121 4.44 31.47 1.59
CA ASP A 121 5.42 31.97 2.56
C ASP A 121 6.62 31.02 2.76
N LEU A 122 6.55 29.82 2.12
CA LEU A 122 7.57 28.77 2.23
C LEU A 122 7.85 28.37 3.69
N SER A 123 6.84 28.45 4.56
CA SER A 123 6.96 28.06 5.96
C SER A 123 7.31 26.56 6.08
N LYS A 124 8.26 26.28 6.99
CA LYS A 124 8.70 24.92 7.28
C LYS A 124 7.77 24.24 8.26
N GLY A 125 7.38 23.00 7.93
CA GLY A 125 6.60 22.15 8.82
C GLY A 125 7.29 20.81 9.07
N VAL A 126 6.85 20.09 10.09
CA VAL A 126 7.40 18.76 10.43
C VAL A 126 7.30 17.78 9.26
N PHE A 127 6.23 17.87 8.48
CA PHE A 127 5.99 17.00 7.31
C PHE A 127 6.37 17.68 5.98
N TYR A 128 6.90 18.91 6.04
CA TYR A 128 7.42 19.67 4.90
C TYR A 128 8.62 20.54 5.34
N PRO A 129 9.74 19.90 5.72
CA PRO A 129 10.88 20.63 6.33
C PRO A 129 11.67 21.46 5.32
N SER A 130 11.65 21.08 4.03
CA SER A 130 12.37 21.74 2.95
C SER A 130 11.40 22.13 1.83
N PRO A 131 10.62 23.23 1.99
CA PRO A 131 9.69 23.68 0.96
C PRO A 131 10.39 24.00 -0.35
N TRP A 132 9.77 23.63 -1.47
CA TRP A 132 10.28 23.97 -2.79
C TRP A 132 10.06 25.46 -3.08
N PRO A 133 11.13 26.21 -3.42
CA PRO A 133 11.01 27.66 -3.59
C PRO A 133 10.45 28.08 -4.96
N GLY A 134 10.07 27.16 -5.80
CA GLY A 134 9.74 27.43 -7.21
C GLY A 134 10.95 27.23 -8.11
N GLY A 135 10.80 27.63 -9.37
CA GLY A 135 11.81 27.48 -10.40
C GLY A 135 11.38 26.54 -11.53
N TRP A 136 12.31 26.12 -12.32
CA TRP A 136 12.07 25.17 -13.39
C TRP A 136 11.79 23.77 -12.87
N TRP A 137 10.82 23.12 -13.48
CA TRP A 137 10.55 21.69 -13.32
C TRP A 137 10.58 21.01 -14.67
N ARG A 138 11.43 20.02 -14.83
CA ARG A 138 11.69 19.29 -16.07
C ARG A 138 11.53 17.80 -15.86
N LEU A 139 11.38 17.04 -16.93
CA LEU A 139 11.34 15.57 -16.86
C LEU A 139 12.58 15.00 -16.17
N GLY A 140 13.76 15.55 -16.44
CA GLY A 140 15.00 15.15 -15.76
C GLY A 140 14.95 15.33 -14.25
N ASP A 141 14.31 16.40 -13.77
CA ASP A 141 14.13 16.64 -12.33
C ASP A 141 13.23 15.55 -11.70
N ALA A 142 12.11 15.23 -12.35
CA ALA A 142 11.22 14.15 -11.90
C ALA A 142 11.94 12.79 -11.85
N VAL A 143 12.74 12.47 -12.88
CA VAL A 143 13.57 11.24 -12.90
C VAL A 143 14.59 11.23 -11.78
N ALA A 144 15.23 12.36 -11.49
CA ALA A 144 16.21 12.47 -10.41
C ALA A 144 15.57 12.24 -9.03
N TYR A 145 14.37 12.82 -8.77
CA TYR A 145 13.63 12.57 -7.53
C TYR A 145 13.23 11.10 -7.39
N ASN A 146 12.67 10.49 -8.42
CA ASN A 146 12.33 9.07 -8.40
C ASN A 146 13.57 8.17 -8.16
N SER A 147 14.70 8.50 -8.78
CA SER A 147 15.95 7.77 -8.58
C SER A 147 16.47 7.88 -7.15
N THR A 148 16.36 9.06 -6.52
CA THR A 148 16.72 9.26 -5.11
C THR A 148 15.82 8.42 -4.20
N ALA A 149 14.51 8.45 -4.43
CA ALA A 149 13.55 7.65 -3.67
C ALA A 149 13.82 6.14 -3.81
N CYS A 150 14.05 5.65 -5.03
CA CYS A 150 14.41 4.25 -5.27
C CYS A 150 15.66 3.81 -4.49
N LYS A 151 16.72 4.62 -4.55
CA LYS A 151 17.97 4.32 -3.83
C LYS A 151 17.73 4.26 -2.32
N ALA A 152 16.92 5.18 -1.77
CA ALA A 152 16.56 5.19 -0.36
C ALA A 152 15.81 3.91 0.06
N VAL A 153 14.85 3.46 -0.75
CA VAL A 153 14.13 2.19 -0.49
C VAL A 153 15.09 1.00 -0.52
N LEU A 154 15.95 0.94 -1.53
CA LEU A 154 16.94 -0.13 -1.66
C LEU A 154 17.94 -0.14 -0.49
N GLU A 155 18.36 1.04 0.00
CA GLU A 155 19.22 1.16 1.18
C GLU A 155 18.55 0.60 2.43
N VAL A 156 17.28 0.95 2.68
CA VAL A 156 16.51 0.42 3.81
C VAL A 156 16.35 -1.09 3.67
N ALA A 157 15.94 -1.57 2.51
CA ALA A 157 15.74 -2.99 2.27
C ALA A 157 17.02 -3.79 2.45
N ALA A 158 18.15 -3.30 1.98
CA ALA A 158 19.44 -3.95 2.16
C ALA A 158 19.92 -3.94 3.61
N ARG A 159 19.78 -2.81 4.30
CA ARG A 159 20.21 -2.64 5.69
C ARG A 159 19.39 -3.48 6.66
N TYR A 160 18.08 -3.50 6.50
CA TYR A 160 17.13 -4.16 7.39
C TYR A 160 16.55 -5.46 6.82
N ARG A 161 17.24 -6.10 5.87
CA ARG A 161 16.74 -7.30 5.18
C ARG A 161 16.29 -8.42 6.12
N ALA A 162 17.05 -8.67 7.19
CA ALA A 162 16.72 -9.71 8.14
C ALA A 162 15.47 -9.37 8.97
N GLU A 163 15.32 -8.11 9.35
CA GLU A 163 14.15 -7.63 10.10
C GLU A 163 12.90 -7.64 9.24
N LEU A 164 12.99 -7.17 7.97
CA LEU A 164 11.87 -7.21 7.03
C LEU A 164 11.36 -8.63 6.80
N LEU A 165 12.27 -9.59 6.56
CA LEU A 165 11.93 -11.01 6.41
C LEU A 165 11.27 -11.57 7.67
N PHE A 166 11.85 -11.28 8.85
CA PHE A 166 11.32 -11.75 10.11
C PHE A 166 9.97 -11.12 10.45
N ASP A 167 9.79 -9.83 10.19
CA ASP A 167 8.52 -9.14 10.44
C ASP A 167 7.42 -9.63 9.52
N LYS A 168 7.71 -9.95 8.26
CA LYS A 168 6.72 -10.60 7.37
C LYS A 168 6.26 -11.95 7.93
N PHE A 169 7.19 -12.78 8.40
CA PHE A 169 6.86 -14.03 9.07
C PHE A 169 6.01 -13.77 10.33
N ARG A 170 6.42 -12.80 11.18
CA ARG A 170 5.69 -12.41 12.38
C ARG A 170 4.26 -11.97 12.06
N ILE A 171 4.09 -11.10 11.07
CA ILE A 171 2.76 -10.62 10.65
C ILE A 171 1.86 -11.81 10.27
N GLY A 172 2.35 -12.73 9.44
CA GLY A 172 1.58 -13.91 9.04
C GLY A 172 1.21 -14.79 10.23
N ARG A 173 2.14 -15.01 11.17
CA ARG A 173 1.87 -15.75 12.41
C ARG A 173 0.83 -15.05 13.28
N ASP A 174 0.99 -13.75 13.52
CA ASP A 174 0.07 -12.98 14.37
C ASP A 174 -1.36 -12.96 13.77
N VAL A 175 -1.49 -12.97 12.43
CA VAL A 175 -2.78 -13.11 11.75
C VAL A 175 -3.39 -14.50 11.96
N LEU A 176 -2.59 -15.57 11.83
CA LEU A 176 -3.04 -16.93 12.08
C LEU A 176 -3.51 -17.11 13.53
N GLU A 177 -2.71 -16.66 14.51
CA GLU A 177 -3.03 -16.73 15.94
C GLU A 177 -4.32 -15.94 16.23
N ARG A 178 -4.41 -14.68 15.78
CA ARG A 178 -5.57 -13.83 16.00
C ARG A 178 -6.86 -14.48 15.51
N PHE A 179 -6.93 -14.93 14.28
CA PHE A 179 -8.15 -15.46 13.71
C PHE A 179 -8.44 -16.93 14.06
N SER A 180 -7.54 -17.60 14.79
CA SER A 180 -7.86 -18.85 15.46
C SER A 180 -8.60 -18.63 16.79
N GLU A 181 -8.43 -17.44 17.41
CA GLU A 181 -8.96 -17.11 18.73
C GLU A 181 -10.07 -16.06 18.70
N GLU A 182 -10.05 -15.15 17.70
CA GLU A 182 -10.97 -14.02 17.56
C GLU A 182 -11.79 -14.06 16.28
N PRO A 183 -13.07 -13.66 16.29
CA PRO A 183 -13.86 -13.52 15.08
C PRO A 183 -13.37 -12.34 14.19
N PRO A 184 -13.70 -12.37 12.88
CA PRO A 184 -14.44 -13.44 12.21
C PRO A 184 -13.55 -14.66 11.97
N TYR A 185 -14.05 -15.89 12.28
CA TYR A 185 -13.31 -17.14 12.04
C TYR A 185 -13.29 -17.55 10.58
N GLY A 186 -14.15 -16.95 9.77
CA GLY A 186 -14.26 -17.20 8.34
C GLY A 186 -15.53 -16.61 7.76
N TYR A 187 -15.63 -16.74 6.44
CA TYR A 187 -16.82 -16.32 5.69
C TYR A 187 -17.42 -17.52 4.98
N ILE A 188 -18.75 -17.61 5.02
CA ILE A 188 -19.52 -18.65 4.33
C ILE A 188 -20.17 -18.00 3.10
N VAL A 189 -19.92 -18.58 1.95
CA VAL A 189 -20.59 -18.20 0.70
C VAL A 189 -21.51 -19.38 0.30
N PRO A 190 -22.82 -19.31 0.59
CA PRO A 190 -23.76 -20.39 0.29
C PRO A 190 -23.74 -20.76 -1.19
N ARG A 191 -23.88 -22.05 -1.50
CA ARG A 191 -23.93 -22.54 -2.88
C ARG A 191 -25.06 -21.93 -3.69
N ASP A 192 -26.21 -21.73 -3.03
CA ASP A 192 -27.40 -21.18 -3.66
C ASP A 192 -27.42 -19.67 -3.55
N GLN A 193 -26.72 -19.01 -4.45
CA GLN A 193 -26.66 -17.55 -4.59
C GLN A 193 -27.67 -17.07 -5.64
N PRO A 194 -28.32 -15.91 -5.43
CA PRO A 194 -29.14 -15.26 -6.45
C PRO A 194 -28.38 -14.98 -7.74
N ASP A 195 -27.10 -14.56 -7.61
CA ASP A 195 -26.16 -14.35 -8.71
C ASP A 195 -24.93 -15.28 -8.54
N ARG A 196 -25.04 -16.47 -9.10
CA ARG A 196 -23.97 -17.47 -9.07
C ARG A 196 -22.72 -17.03 -9.82
N SER A 197 -22.89 -16.22 -10.86
CA SER A 197 -21.77 -15.75 -11.69
C SER A 197 -20.90 -14.77 -10.91
N SER A 198 -21.51 -13.82 -10.22
CA SER A 198 -20.77 -12.86 -9.36
C SER A 198 -20.12 -13.56 -8.16
N ALA A 199 -20.80 -14.54 -7.54
CA ALA A 199 -20.22 -15.32 -6.45
C ALA A 199 -18.99 -16.12 -6.94
N ALA A 200 -19.08 -16.80 -8.07
CA ALA A 200 -17.97 -17.53 -8.67
C ALA A 200 -16.80 -16.58 -9.02
N LEU A 201 -17.10 -15.41 -9.57
CA LEU A 201 -16.09 -14.40 -9.88
C LEU A 201 -15.38 -13.91 -8.62
N LEU A 202 -16.11 -13.63 -7.53
CA LEU A 202 -15.53 -13.23 -6.24
C LEU A 202 -14.56 -14.29 -5.75
N LEU A 203 -15.01 -15.56 -5.67
CA LEU A 203 -14.18 -16.66 -5.17
C LEU A 203 -12.92 -16.87 -6.03
N GLN A 204 -13.07 -16.78 -7.35
CA GLN A 204 -11.93 -16.84 -8.27
C GLN A 204 -10.93 -15.69 -8.03
N ARG A 205 -11.43 -14.47 -7.76
CA ARG A 205 -10.55 -13.32 -7.46
C ARG A 205 -9.81 -13.53 -6.15
N MET A 206 -10.48 -14.04 -5.11
CA MET A 206 -9.85 -14.37 -3.85
C MET A 206 -8.74 -15.42 -4.03
N GLN A 207 -9.01 -16.50 -4.77
CA GLN A 207 -7.99 -17.52 -5.07
C GLN A 207 -6.79 -16.95 -5.85
N VAL A 208 -7.04 -16.11 -6.86
CA VAL A 208 -5.96 -15.43 -7.60
C VAL A 208 -5.14 -14.51 -6.71
N ALA A 209 -5.77 -13.96 -5.67
CA ALA A 209 -5.08 -13.15 -4.66
C ALA A 209 -4.37 -14.01 -3.58
N GLY A 210 -4.41 -15.34 -3.67
CA GLY A 210 -3.73 -16.23 -2.72
C GLY A 210 -4.55 -16.59 -1.49
N VAL A 211 -5.83 -16.23 -1.47
CA VAL A 211 -6.75 -16.62 -0.38
C VAL A 211 -7.19 -18.07 -0.57
N GLU A 212 -7.10 -18.86 0.48
CA GLU A 212 -7.59 -20.22 0.50
C GLU A 212 -9.12 -20.25 0.56
N VAL A 213 -9.72 -20.95 -0.39
CA VAL A 213 -11.17 -21.12 -0.52
C VAL A 213 -11.47 -22.63 -0.56
N TYR A 214 -12.28 -23.07 0.37
CA TYR A 214 -12.68 -24.46 0.49
C TYR A 214 -14.15 -24.65 0.06
N ALA A 215 -14.48 -25.83 -0.45
CA ALA A 215 -15.87 -26.25 -0.67
C ALA A 215 -16.20 -27.34 0.34
N ALA A 216 -17.34 -27.23 1.01
CA ALA A 216 -17.81 -28.26 1.93
C ALA A 216 -18.13 -29.55 1.13
N ASP A 217 -17.62 -30.68 1.60
CA ASP A 217 -17.85 -32.02 1.00
C ASP A 217 -19.17 -32.67 1.48
N GLY A 218 -19.71 -32.15 2.59
CA GLY A 218 -21.00 -32.55 3.16
C GLY A 218 -21.84 -31.37 3.64
N ASP A 219 -23.11 -31.67 3.96
CA ASP A 219 -23.98 -30.67 4.60
C ASP A 219 -23.48 -30.39 6.02
N PHE A 220 -23.53 -29.10 6.44
CA PHE A 220 -23.16 -28.69 7.80
C PHE A 220 -24.11 -27.64 8.32
N GLU A 221 -24.19 -27.53 9.65
CA GLU A 221 -24.99 -26.51 10.32
C GLU A 221 -24.07 -25.49 11.02
N HIS A 222 -24.39 -24.21 10.88
CA HIS A 222 -23.74 -23.13 11.61
C HIS A 222 -24.76 -22.07 12.03
N ASN A 223 -24.80 -21.75 13.31
CA ASN A 223 -25.75 -20.78 13.90
C ASN A 223 -27.22 -21.10 13.56
N GLY A 224 -27.61 -22.36 13.55
CA GLY A 224 -28.97 -22.79 13.24
C GLY A 224 -29.36 -22.74 11.76
N ILE A 225 -28.41 -22.49 10.87
CA ILE A 225 -28.59 -22.46 9.43
C ILE A 225 -27.91 -23.69 8.83
N LEU A 226 -28.68 -24.50 8.09
CA LEU A 226 -28.15 -25.65 7.35
C LEU A 226 -27.58 -25.19 6.01
N TYR A 227 -26.33 -25.53 5.78
CA TYR A 227 -25.61 -25.25 4.54
C TYR A 227 -25.36 -26.55 3.77
N PRO A 228 -25.78 -26.66 2.50
CA PRO A 228 -25.58 -27.87 1.72
C PRO A 228 -24.14 -28.05 1.27
N ALA A 229 -23.77 -29.28 0.96
CA ALA A 229 -22.53 -29.63 0.30
C ALA A 229 -22.26 -28.75 -0.93
N GLY A 230 -21.02 -28.37 -1.16
CA GLY A 230 -20.61 -27.38 -2.18
C GLY A 230 -20.79 -25.92 -1.77
N THR A 231 -21.20 -25.62 -0.54
CA THR A 231 -21.08 -24.28 0.07
C THR A 231 -19.59 -23.95 0.26
N PHE A 232 -19.20 -22.72 -0.08
CA PHE A 232 -17.80 -22.29 0.05
C PHE A 232 -17.53 -21.68 1.42
N VAL A 233 -16.34 -21.94 1.93
CA VAL A 233 -15.83 -21.42 3.20
C VAL A 233 -14.46 -20.81 2.98
N LEU A 234 -14.29 -19.58 3.46
CA LEU A 234 -13.02 -18.84 3.45
C LEU A 234 -12.59 -18.64 4.92
N PRO A 235 -11.71 -19.48 5.46
CA PRO A 235 -11.18 -19.25 6.81
C PRO A 235 -10.37 -17.96 6.86
N THR A 236 -10.46 -17.22 7.96
CA THR A 236 -9.64 -16.03 8.18
C THR A 236 -8.30 -16.37 8.83
N SER A 237 -8.21 -17.52 9.51
CA SER A 237 -6.94 -18.06 10.04
C SER A 237 -6.10 -18.64 8.91
N GLN A 238 -5.56 -17.74 8.07
CA GLN A 238 -4.63 -18.02 6.99
C GLN A 238 -3.64 -16.85 6.84
N PRO A 239 -2.46 -17.03 6.22
CA PRO A 239 -1.41 -15.99 6.21
C PRO A 239 -1.86 -14.64 5.67
N PHE A 240 -2.84 -14.62 4.77
CA PHE A 240 -3.41 -13.42 4.18
C PHE A 240 -4.84 -13.11 4.70
N GLY A 241 -5.10 -13.47 5.93
CA GLY A 241 -6.42 -13.29 6.56
C GLY A 241 -6.83 -11.82 6.76
N LEU A 242 -5.91 -10.87 6.58
CA LEU A 242 -6.22 -9.43 6.60
C LEU A 242 -6.70 -8.90 5.24
N PHE A 243 -6.50 -9.60 4.16
CA PHE A 243 -6.95 -9.25 2.82
C PHE A 243 -8.45 -9.46 2.66
#